data_7ac46b55687ac9b3d4a07eb93e480d28
#
_entry.id   7ac46b55687ac9b3d4a07eb93e480d28
#
_cell.length_a   1.000
_cell.length_b   1.000
_cell.length_c   1.000
_cell.angle_alpha   90.00
_cell.angle_beta   90.00
_cell.angle_gamma   90.00
#
_symmetry.space_group_name_H-M   'P 1'
#
loop_
_entity.id
_entity.type
_entity.pdbx_description
1 polymer ?
#
loop_
_entity_poly.entity_id
_entity_poly.type
_entity_poly.pdbx_seq_one_letter_code
_entity_poly.pdbx_strand_id
1 'polypeptide(L)'
;MKVFLDTSAFAKCYVAEHGSDEVLAMCQQADSLVVSVICLPELASTLSRLVREKKLSKADYLKLKRNAMADMADIDVCQLTPEVLASVVSLLELHPLRAMNALHVACALACKADVFVSADHRQLSAARKAGLKIVDVS
;
A
#
# COMPACT_ATOMS: atom_id res chain seq x y z
N MET A 1 8.47 -12.88 -8.31
CA MET A 1 7.60 -11.80 -8.75
C MET A 1 7.75 -10.57 -7.88
N LYS A 2 7.57 -9.41 -8.45
CA LYS A 2 7.58 -8.14 -7.74
C LYS A 2 6.15 -7.80 -7.29
N VAL A 3 5.94 -7.67 -5.98
CA VAL A 3 4.63 -7.43 -5.38
C VAL A 3 4.58 -6.01 -4.83
N PHE A 4 3.59 -5.23 -5.28
CA PHE A 4 3.32 -3.89 -4.76
C PHE A 4 2.18 -3.96 -3.74
N LEU A 5 2.40 -3.40 -2.56
CA LEU A 5 1.39 -3.27 -1.52
C LEU A 5 0.97 -1.81 -1.40
N ASP A 6 -0.33 -1.54 -1.46
CA ASP A 6 -0.83 -0.24 -1.03
C ASP A 6 -0.86 -0.19 0.51
N THR A 7 -1.23 0.95 1.08
CA THR A 7 -1.24 1.10 2.54
C THR A 7 -2.24 0.16 3.21
N SER A 8 -3.39 -0.09 2.60
CA SER A 8 -4.41 -0.98 3.16
C SER A 8 -3.90 -2.42 3.29
N ALA A 9 -3.16 -2.91 2.28
CA ALA A 9 -2.54 -4.22 2.31
C ALA A 9 -1.36 -4.26 3.29
N PHE A 10 -0.50 -3.25 3.25
CA PHE A 10 0.66 -3.16 4.14
C PHE A 10 0.25 -3.18 5.62
N ALA A 11 -0.82 -2.46 5.96
CA ALA A 11 -1.36 -2.42 7.33
C ALA A 11 -1.75 -3.80 7.84
N LYS A 12 -2.21 -4.70 6.97
CA LYS A 12 -2.61 -6.06 7.34
C LYS A 12 -1.42 -6.94 7.79
N CYS A 13 -0.19 -6.52 7.50
CA CYS A 13 0.99 -7.19 8.03
C CYS A 13 1.18 -6.95 9.54
N TYR A 14 0.59 -5.88 10.07
CA TYR A 14 0.81 -5.43 11.45
C TYR A 14 -0.44 -5.51 12.31
N VAL A 15 -1.61 -5.34 11.71
CA VAL A 15 -2.91 -5.42 12.38
C VAL A 15 -3.61 -6.68 11.87
N ALA A 16 -3.80 -7.66 12.76
CA ALA A 16 -4.47 -8.90 12.39
C ALA A 16 -5.96 -8.63 12.09
N GLU A 17 -6.35 -8.86 10.85
CA GLU A 17 -7.71 -8.66 10.37
C GLU A 17 -7.98 -9.56 9.16
N HIS A 18 -9.17 -9.47 8.59
CA HIS A 18 -9.49 -10.22 7.37
C HIS A 18 -8.49 -9.89 6.26
N GLY A 19 -7.99 -10.91 5.58
CA GLY A 19 -7.00 -10.76 4.50
C GLY A 19 -5.54 -10.75 4.95
N SER A 20 -5.25 -10.67 6.27
CA SER A 20 -3.87 -10.65 6.76
C SER A 20 -3.07 -11.89 6.38
N ASP A 21 -3.67 -13.07 6.47
CA ASP A 21 -2.98 -14.32 6.11
C ASP A 21 -2.62 -14.35 4.62
N GLU A 22 -3.51 -13.84 3.77
CA GLU A 22 -3.27 -13.77 2.33
C GLU A 22 -2.15 -12.78 2.00
N VAL A 23 -2.14 -11.61 2.63
CA VAL A 23 -1.05 -10.63 2.46
C VAL A 23 0.29 -11.23 2.88
N LEU A 24 0.35 -11.87 4.04
CA LEU A 24 1.57 -12.51 4.53
C LEU A 24 2.06 -13.60 3.59
N ALA A 25 1.16 -14.40 3.05
CA ALA A 25 1.50 -15.42 2.06
C ALA A 25 2.09 -14.78 0.78
N MET A 26 1.49 -13.70 0.30
CA MET A 26 2.02 -12.94 -0.84
C MET A 26 3.42 -12.40 -0.56
N CYS A 27 3.63 -11.84 0.62
CA CYS A 27 4.95 -11.34 1.02
C CYS A 27 6.01 -12.46 1.03
N GLN A 28 5.66 -13.65 1.51
CA GLN A 28 6.57 -14.79 1.55
C GLN A 28 6.92 -15.31 0.15
N GLN A 29 6.01 -15.23 -0.80
CA GLN A 29 6.22 -15.71 -2.17
C GLN A 29 6.92 -14.68 -3.06
N ALA A 30 6.97 -13.42 -2.66
CA ALA A 30 7.54 -12.35 -3.47
C ALA A 30 9.07 -12.42 -3.52
N ASP A 31 9.64 -12.15 -4.69
CA ASP A 31 11.09 -11.93 -4.84
C ASP A 31 11.46 -10.54 -4.33
N SER A 32 10.57 -9.58 -4.54
CA SER A 32 10.72 -8.21 -4.00
C SER A 32 9.36 -7.63 -3.64
N LEU A 33 9.36 -6.82 -2.59
CA LEU A 33 8.21 -6.05 -2.15
C LEU A 33 8.46 -4.58 -2.42
N VAL A 34 7.42 -3.88 -2.89
CA VAL A 34 7.50 -2.45 -3.18
C VAL A 34 6.30 -1.75 -2.55
N VAL A 35 6.54 -0.60 -1.97
CA VAL A 35 5.49 0.31 -1.48
C VAL A 35 5.77 1.72 -2.01
N SER A 36 4.75 2.57 -2.01
CA SER A 36 4.94 3.99 -2.28
C SER A 36 5.59 4.70 -1.09
N VAL A 37 6.34 5.75 -1.35
CA VAL A 37 6.92 6.62 -0.32
C VAL A 37 5.86 7.18 0.64
N ILE A 38 4.60 7.27 0.22
CA ILE A 38 3.50 7.75 1.07
C ILE A 38 2.92 6.65 1.98
N CYS A 39 3.33 5.40 1.82
CA CYS A 39 2.78 4.28 2.57
C CYS A 39 2.99 4.45 4.08
N LEU A 40 4.22 4.73 4.50
CA LEU A 40 4.51 4.89 5.93
C LEU A 40 3.78 6.09 6.55
N PRO A 41 3.77 7.30 5.95
CA PRO A 41 2.94 8.40 6.46
C PRO A 41 1.45 8.08 6.55
N GLU A 42 0.88 7.39 5.57
CA GLU A 42 -0.52 6.99 5.61
C GLU A 42 -0.80 5.98 6.73
N LEU A 43 0.09 5.00 6.89
CA LEU A 43 -0.03 4.02 7.98
C LEU A 43 0.02 4.73 9.33
N ALA A 44 1.00 5.61 9.54
CA ALA A 44 1.14 6.39 10.76
C ALA A 44 -0.11 7.25 11.02
N SER A 45 -0.68 7.86 9.99
CA SER A 45 -1.92 8.65 10.09
C SER A 45 -3.08 7.78 10.57
N THR A 46 -3.26 6.61 9.97
CA THR A 46 -4.33 5.68 10.35
C THR A 46 -4.17 5.18 11.79
N LEU A 47 -2.97 4.75 12.17
CA LEU A 47 -2.70 4.25 13.52
C LEU A 47 -2.85 5.36 14.57
N SER A 48 -2.39 6.57 14.27
CA SER A 48 -2.54 7.73 15.15
C SER A 48 -4.00 8.08 15.39
N ARG A 49 -4.84 7.98 14.35
CA ARG A 49 -6.29 8.18 14.48
C ARG A 49 -6.89 7.15 15.42
N LEU A 50 -6.51 5.87 15.29
CA LEU A 50 -6.99 4.81 16.17
C LEU A 50 -6.61 5.05 17.63
N VAL A 51 -5.43 5.61 17.89
CA VAL A 51 -5.00 6.01 19.24
C VAL A 51 -5.92 7.13 19.77
N ARG A 52 -6.16 8.17 18.96
CA ARG A 52 -7.05 9.27 19.36
C ARG A 52 -8.48 8.81 19.63
N GLU A 53 -8.96 7.81 18.86
CA GLU A 53 -10.29 7.22 19.04
C GLU A 53 -10.34 6.15 20.14
N LYS A 54 -9.23 5.95 20.85
CA LYS A 54 -9.10 4.96 21.93
C LYS A 54 -9.35 3.52 21.49
N LYS A 55 -9.09 3.23 20.21
CA LYS A 55 -9.19 1.87 19.62
C LYS A 55 -7.85 1.15 19.62
N LEU A 56 -6.77 1.87 19.87
CA LEU A 56 -5.41 1.35 19.91
C LEU A 56 -4.66 2.04 21.06
N SER A 57 -3.96 1.26 21.88
CA SER A 57 -3.16 1.84 22.95
C SER A 57 -1.90 2.51 22.38
N LYS A 58 -1.37 3.50 23.09
CA LYS A 58 -0.12 4.15 22.69
C LYS A 58 1.05 3.16 22.67
N ALA A 59 1.08 2.22 23.61
CA ALA A 59 2.11 1.19 23.65
C ALA A 59 2.07 0.29 22.41
N ASP A 60 0.88 -0.15 21.99
CA ASP A 60 0.69 -0.94 20.79
C ASP A 60 1.04 -0.14 19.53
N TYR A 61 0.67 1.13 19.49
CA TYR A 61 1.07 2.02 18.38
C TYR A 61 2.58 2.08 18.22
N LEU A 62 3.32 2.29 19.32
CA LEU A 62 4.78 2.36 19.28
C LEU A 62 5.41 1.07 18.80
N LYS A 63 4.84 -0.07 19.20
CA LYS A 63 5.30 -1.40 18.76
C LYS A 63 5.06 -1.60 17.27
N LEU A 64 3.84 -1.30 16.79
CA LEU A 64 3.49 -1.43 15.37
C LEU A 64 4.34 -0.50 14.50
N LYS A 65 4.51 0.75 14.93
CA LYS A 65 5.36 1.72 14.23
C LYS A 65 6.79 1.20 14.11
N ARG A 66 7.36 0.70 15.19
CA ARG A 66 8.74 0.17 15.20
C ARG A 66 8.89 -0.98 14.22
N ASN A 67 7.95 -1.91 14.21
CA ASN A 67 7.98 -3.06 13.30
C ASN A 67 7.87 -2.63 11.84
N ALA A 68 6.94 -1.72 11.53
CA ALA A 68 6.77 -1.21 10.18
C ALA A 68 8.02 -0.47 9.69
N MET A 69 8.60 0.38 10.53
CA MET A 69 9.81 1.12 10.16
C MET A 69 11.02 0.19 9.95
N ALA A 70 11.13 -0.88 10.74
CA ALA A 70 12.18 -1.88 10.56
C ALA A 70 12.03 -2.60 9.22
N ASP A 71 10.80 -3.00 8.88
CA ASP A 71 10.52 -3.69 7.61
C ASP A 71 10.74 -2.79 6.39
N MET A 72 10.49 -1.49 6.53
CA MET A 72 10.74 -0.52 5.45
C MET A 72 12.21 -0.47 5.02
N ALA A 73 13.14 -0.86 5.89
CA ALA A 73 14.56 -0.94 5.53
C ALA A 73 14.84 -2.06 4.50
N ASP A 74 13.99 -3.08 4.44
CA ASP A 74 14.13 -4.25 3.57
C ASP A 74 13.16 -4.25 2.37
N ILE A 75 12.35 -3.20 2.25
CA ILE A 75 11.34 -3.06 1.18
C ILE A 75 11.78 -1.94 0.23
N ASP A 76 11.54 -2.14 -1.07
CA ASP A 76 11.77 -1.09 -2.05
C ASP A 76 10.70 -0.01 -1.94
N VAL A 77 11.13 1.25 -1.91
CA VAL A 77 10.23 2.40 -1.78
C VAL A 77 10.23 3.18 -3.09
N CYS A 78 9.06 3.25 -3.72
CA CYS A 78 8.89 4.01 -4.97
C CYS A 78 8.72 5.50 -4.65
N GLN A 79 9.59 6.33 -5.22
CA GLN A 79 9.57 7.78 -5.03
C GLN A 79 8.58 8.47 -5.99
N LEU A 80 8.17 9.68 -5.62
CA LEU A 80 7.28 10.51 -6.42
C LEU A 80 8.11 11.34 -7.42
N THR A 81 8.47 10.71 -8.52
CA THR A 81 9.18 11.37 -9.61
C THR A 81 8.22 12.22 -10.47
N PRO A 82 8.72 13.13 -11.32
CA PRO A 82 7.86 13.85 -12.27
C PRO A 82 7.03 12.92 -13.15
N GLU A 83 7.58 11.78 -13.57
CA GLU A 83 6.88 10.77 -14.38
C GLU A 83 5.75 10.12 -13.61
N VAL A 84 5.98 9.78 -12.33
CA VAL A 84 4.94 9.23 -11.45
C VAL A 84 3.82 10.24 -11.26
N LEU A 85 4.14 11.51 -11.02
CA LEU A 85 3.14 12.56 -10.82
C LEU A 85 2.31 12.80 -12.08
N ALA A 86 2.92 12.76 -13.26
CA ALA A 86 2.20 12.86 -14.52
C ALA A 86 1.23 11.66 -14.70
N SER A 87 1.66 10.46 -14.34
CA SER A 87 0.82 9.27 -14.35
C SER A 87 -0.36 9.39 -13.39
N VAL A 88 -0.15 9.98 -12.21
CA VAL A 88 -1.23 10.26 -11.24
C VAL A 88 -2.31 11.13 -11.88
N VAL A 89 -1.93 12.21 -12.55
CA VAL A 89 -2.88 13.11 -13.23
C VAL A 89 -3.70 12.34 -14.25
N SER A 90 -3.05 11.52 -15.09
CA SER A 90 -3.74 10.70 -16.09
C SER A 90 -4.72 9.70 -15.44
N LEU A 91 -4.33 9.06 -14.35
CA LEU A 91 -5.20 8.12 -13.64
C LEU A 91 -6.42 8.82 -13.04
N LEU A 92 -6.24 10.02 -12.49
CA LEU A 92 -7.34 10.81 -11.94
C LEU A 92 -8.34 11.25 -13.01
N GLU A 93 -7.86 11.52 -14.22
CA GLU A 93 -8.75 11.87 -15.35
C GLU A 93 -9.55 10.66 -15.85
N LEU A 94 -9.01 9.45 -15.74
CA LEU A 94 -9.61 8.22 -16.28
C LEU A 94 -10.44 7.45 -15.26
N HIS A 95 -10.20 7.63 -13.97
CA HIS A 95 -10.80 6.80 -12.91
C HIS A 95 -11.33 7.64 -11.75
N PRO A 96 -12.42 7.20 -11.08
CA PRO A 96 -12.94 7.90 -9.89
C PRO A 96 -12.09 7.59 -8.64
N LEU A 97 -10.89 8.12 -8.60
CA LEU A 97 -9.92 7.92 -7.52
C LEU A 97 -9.66 9.21 -6.76
N ARG A 98 -9.31 9.10 -5.49
CA ARG A 98 -8.67 10.18 -4.75
C ARG A 98 -7.18 10.21 -5.09
N ALA A 99 -6.55 11.39 -4.91
CA ALA A 99 -5.16 11.60 -5.29
C ALA A 99 -4.20 10.60 -4.64
N MET A 100 -4.35 10.33 -3.33
CA MET A 100 -3.47 9.38 -2.63
C MET A 100 -3.60 7.95 -3.17
N ASN A 101 -4.83 7.55 -3.54
CA ASN A 101 -5.05 6.23 -4.13
C ASN A 101 -4.41 6.13 -5.53
N ALA A 102 -4.52 7.19 -6.31
CA ALA A 102 -3.87 7.25 -7.63
C ALA A 102 -2.34 7.21 -7.52
N LEU A 103 -1.76 7.77 -6.46
CA LEU A 103 -0.32 7.70 -6.21
C LEU A 103 0.17 6.25 -6.07
N HIS A 104 -0.55 5.41 -5.34
CA HIS A 104 -0.18 3.99 -5.20
C HIS A 104 -0.21 3.28 -6.55
N VAL A 105 -1.27 3.45 -7.32
CA VAL A 105 -1.41 2.81 -8.63
C VAL A 105 -0.31 3.29 -9.59
N ALA A 106 -0.04 4.59 -9.60
CA ALA A 106 1.02 5.16 -10.43
C ALA A 106 2.41 4.62 -10.06
N CYS A 107 2.70 4.49 -8.77
CA CYS A 107 3.94 3.90 -8.30
C CYS A 107 4.06 2.42 -8.73
N ALA A 108 3.00 1.65 -8.62
CA ALA A 108 3.00 0.26 -9.05
C ALA A 108 3.29 0.11 -10.55
N LEU A 109 2.72 1.00 -11.36
CA LEU A 109 2.99 1.04 -12.81
C LEU A 109 4.45 1.43 -13.09
N ALA A 110 4.96 2.46 -12.41
CA ALA A 110 6.32 2.96 -12.63
C ALA A 110 7.38 1.94 -12.25
N CYS A 111 7.18 1.19 -11.17
CA CYS A 111 8.12 0.15 -10.75
C CYS A 111 7.93 -1.17 -11.49
N LYS A 112 6.96 -1.25 -12.40
CA LYS A 112 6.64 -2.46 -13.17
C LYS A 112 6.33 -3.64 -12.27
N ALA A 113 5.47 -3.42 -11.28
CA ALA A 113 5.04 -4.49 -10.39
C ALA A 113 4.32 -5.60 -11.16
N ASP A 114 4.54 -6.83 -10.75
CA ASP A 114 3.83 -7.98 -11.32
C ASP A 114 2.43 -8.11 -10.73
N VAL A 115 2.27 -7.74 -9.46
CA VAL A 115 1.02 -7.86 -8.73
C VAL A 115 0.78 -6.62 -7.87
N PHE A 116 -0.43 -6.11 -7.87
CA PHE A 116 -0.91 -5.03 -7.02
C PHE A 116 -1.87 -5.59 -5.98
N VAL A 117 -1.52 -5.47 -4.71
CA VAL A 117 -2.31 -6.00 -3.59
C VAL A 117 -2.97 -4.84 -2.83
N SER A 118 -4.26 -4.91 -2.65
CA SER A 118 -5.04 -3.86 -1.98
C SER A 118 -6.33 -4.42 -1.39
N ALA A 119 -6.86 -3.73 -0.40
CA ALA A 119 -8.21 -3.94 0.10
C ALA A 119 -9.19 -2.87 -0.39
N ASP A 120 -8.73 -1.93 -1.19
CA ASP A 120 -9.54 -0.82 -1.72
C ASP A 120 -10.02 -1.14 -3.14
N HIS A 121 -11.33 -1.33 -3.30
CA HIS A 121 -11.92 -1.75 -4.56
C HIS A 121 -11.75 -0.72 -5.69
N ARG A 122 -11.71 0.57 -5.36
CA ARG A 122 -11.49 1.62 -6.37
C ARG A 122 -10.06 1.58 -6.90
N GLN A 123 -9.08 1.37 -6.02
CA GLN A 123 -7.68 1.19 -6.43
C GLN A 123 -7.52 -0.08 -7.26
N LEU A 124 -8.11 -1.19 -6.82
CA LEU A 124 -8.05 -2.47 -7.55
C LEU A 124 -8.63 -2.34 -8.95
N SER A 125 -9.78 -1.68 -9.08
CA SER A 125 -10.41 -1.46 -10.39
C SER A 125 -9.51 -0.65 -11.33
N ALA A 126 -8.95 0.45 -10.84
CA ALA A 126 -8.05 1.29 -11.63
C ALA A 126 -6.76 0.54 -12.01
N ALA A 127 -6.18 -0.19 -11.07
CA ALA A 127 -4.97 -0.98 -11.30
C ALA A 127 -5.20 -2.04 -12.38
N ARG A 128 -6.32 -2.75 -12.31
CA ARG A 128 -6.70 -3.75 -13.32
C ARG A 128 -6.86 -3.13 -14.70
N LYS A 129 -7.58 -2.02 -14.80
CA LYS A 129 -7.80 -1.32 -16.07
C LYS A 129 -6.51 -0.77 -16.65
N ALA A 130 -5.54 -0.44 -15.81
CA ALA A 130 -4.21 0.01 -16.22
C ALA A 130 -3.27 -1.15 -16.61
N GLY A 131 -3.70 -2.40 -16.49
CA GLY A 131 -2.95 -3.59 -16.95
C GLY A 131 -2.22 -4.36 -15.85
N LEU A 132 -2.38 -4.00 -14.58
CA LEU A 132 -1.78 -4.72 -13.47
C LEU A 132 -2.61 -5.95 -13.10
N LYS A 133 -1.94 -7.04 -12.74
CA LYS A 133 -2.59 -8.13 -12.02
C LYS A 133 -2.91 -7.68 -10.60
N ILE A 134 -4.08 -8.03 -10.11
CA ILE A 134 -4.51 -7.58 -8.78
C ILE A 134 -4.78 -8.77 -7.86
N VAL A 135 -4.58 -8.53 -6.56
CA VAL A 135 -5.02 -9.43 -5.48
C VAL A 135 -5.85 -8.59 -4.52
N ASP A 136 -7.12 -8.98 -4.37
CA ASP A 136 -8.07 -8.34 -3.48
C ASP A 136 -8.01 -9.02 -2.11
N VAL A 137 -7.62 -8.26 -1.09
CA VAL A 137 -7.52 -8.72 0.29
C VAL A 137 -8.54 -8.05 1.22
N SER A 138 -9.60 -7.50 0.62
CA SER A 138 -10.69 -6.87 1.37
C SER A 138 -11.50 -7.83 2.27
#